data_979fa5db2eeafddc6fba6249304dc7a2
#
_entry.id   979fa5db2eeafddc6fba6249304dc7a2
#
_cell.length_a   1.000
_cell.length_b   1.000
_cell.length_c   1.000
_cell.angle_alpha   90.00
_cell.angle_beta   90.00
_cell.angle_gamma   90.00
#
_symmetry.space_group_name_H-M   'P 1'
#
loop_
_entity.id
_entity.type
_entity.pdbx_description
1 polymer ?
#
loop_
_entity_poly.entity_id
_entity_poly.type
_entity_poly.pdbx_seq_one_letter_code
_entity_poly.pdbx_strand_id
1 'polypeptide(L)' 'MEEEGKECIIQSIETGDEELNAFLFSLGCYSGEPITVISRLKSGCIVSIKDGRYSIDKALAMAIVVKA' A
#
# COMPACT_ATOMS: atom_id res chain seq x y z
N MET A 1 -9.76 8.50 5.38
CA MET A 1 -8.60 7.88 6.04
C MET A 1 -8.92 6.45 6.41
N GLU A 2 -8.02 5.54 6.10
CA GLU A 2 -8.28 4.13 6.33
C GLU A 2 -8.10 3.76 7.79
N GLU A 3 -8.96 2.89 8.28
CA GLU A 3 -8.83 2.38 9.63
C GLU A 3 -7.82 1.23 9.66
N GLU A 4 -7.13 1.09 10.78
CA GLU A 4 -6.21 -0.02 10.98
C GLU A 4 -6.98 -1.33 11.00
N GLY A 5 -6.40 -2.35 10.38
CA GLY A 5 -7.01 -3.67 10.30
C GLY A 5 -8.07 -3.82 9.22
N LYS A 6 -8.39 -2.74 8.52
CA LYS A 6 -9.42 -2.79 7.48
C LYS A 6 -8.80 -3.13 6.13
N GLU A 7 -9.38 -4.09 5.45
CA GLU A 7 -8.94 -4.45 4.11
C GLU A 7 -9.54 -3.49 3.09
N CYS A 8 -8.71 -3.03 2.18
CA CYS A 8 -9.12 -2.17 1.07
C CYS A 8 -8.66 -2.79 -0.23
N ILE A 9 -9.26 -2.36 -1.33
CA ILE A 9 -8.85 -2.83 -2.66
C ILE A 9 -8.05 -1.73 -3.33
N ILE A 10 -6.87 -2.09 -3.83
CA ILE A 10 -6.00 -1.15 -4.52
C ILE A 10 -6.66 -0.75 -5.84
N GLN A 11 -6.85 0.54 -6.04
CA GLN A 11 -7.40 1.06 -7.27
C GLN A 11 -6.30 1.34 -8.28
N SER A 12 -5.22 1.98 -7.83
CA SER A 12 -4.08 2.28 -8.71
C SER A 12 -2.87 2.62 -7.87
N ILE A 13 -1.71 2.66 -8.54
CA ILE A 13 -0.45 3.09 -7.93
C ILE A 13 -0.01 4.34 -8.69
N GLU A 14 0.16 5.44 -7.98
CA GLU A 14 0.49 6.72 -8.60
C GLU A 14 1.69 7.35 -7.92
N THR A 15 2.87 6.88 -8.28
CA THR A 15 4.11 7.40 -7.70
C THR A 15 4.76 8.47 -8.58
N GLY A 16 4.54 8.40 -9.88
CA GLY A 16 5.28 9.24 -10.82
C GLY A 16 6.73 8.81 -10.99
N ASP A 17 7.11 7.66 -10.44
CA ASP A 17 8.47 7.15 -10.45
C ASP A 17 8.45 5.66 -10.80
N GLU A 18 9.06 5.29 -11.93
CA GLU A 18 9.03 3.92 -12.41
C GLU A 18 9.70 2.94 -11.44
N GLU A 19 10.76 3.38 -10.76
CA GLU A 19 11.43 2.51 -9.79
C GLU A 19 10.53 2.21 -8.61
N LEU A 20 9.83 3.22 -8.10
CA LEU A 20 8.88 3.02 -7.01
C LEU A 20 7.71 2.17 -7.44
N ASN A 21 7.21 2.37 -8.66
CA ASN A 21 6.14 1.53 -9.20
C ASN A 21 6.59 0.07 -9.25
N ALA A 22 7.80 -0.18 -9.77
CA ALA A 22 8.33 -1.54 -9.85
C ALA A 22 8.50 -2.15 -8.46
N PHE A 23 8.98 -1.34 -7.50
CA PHE A 23 9.12 -1.81 -6.13
C PHE A 23 7.78 -2.23 -5.55
N LEU A 24 6.75 -1.39 -5.69
CA LEU A 24 5.43 -1.71 -5.17
C LEU A 24 4.83 -2.93 -5.88
N PHE A 25 5.04 -3.04 -7.17
CA PHE A 25 4.58 -4.22 -7.91
C PHE A 25 5.24 -5.49 -7.40
N SER A 26 6.53 -5.41 -7.04
CA SER A 26 7.24 -6.57 -6.52
C SER A 26 6.67 -7.04 -5.18
N LEU A 27 6.01 -6.15 -4.45
CA LEU A 27 5.35 -6.50 -3.20
C LEU A 27 3.95 -7.07 -3.42
N GLY A 28 3.42 -6.96 -4.63
CA GLY A 28 2.08 -7.42 -4.94
C GLY A 28 1.04 -6.30 -4.99
N CYS A 29 1.47 -5.06 -5.07
CA CYS A 29 0.55 -3.92 -5.11
C CYS A 29 0.05 -3.71 -6.53
N TYR A 30 -1.01 -4.38 -6.88
CA TYR A 30 -1.64 -4.25 -8.20
C TYR A 30 -3.06 -3.74 -8.06
N SER A 31 -3.54 -3.07 -9.09
CA SER A 31 -4.94 -2.69 -9.17
C SER A 31 -5.82 -3.93 -9.00
N GLY A 32 -6.78 -3.86 -8.11
CA GLY A 32 -7.69 -4.96 -7.82
C GLY A 32 -7.23 -5.89 -6.70
N GLU A 33 -6.00 -5.73 -6.20
CA GLU A 33 -5.49 -6.58 -5.12
C GLU A 33 -5.87 -6.02 -3.75
N PRO A 34 -6.19 -6.88 -2.78
CA PRO A 34 -6.51 -6.41 -1.43
C PRO A 34 -5.25 -6.01 -0.67
N ILE A 35 -5.39 -4.99 0.14
CA ILE A 35 -4.33 -4.52 1.02
C ILE A 35 -4.95 -4.19 2.38
N THR A 36 -4.27 -4.57 3.45
CA THR A 36 -4.73 -4.30 4.80
C THR A 36 -3.69 -3.46 5.54
N VAL A 37 -4.13 -2.35 6.13
CA VAL A 37 -3.25 -1.55 6.97
C VAL A 37 -3.21 -2.17 8.36
N ILE A 38 -2.06 -2.71 8.73
CA ILE A 38 -1.88 -3.37 10.02
C ILE A 38 -1.69 -2.34 11.12
N SER A 39 -0.84 -1.35 10.86
CA SER A 39 -0.49 -0.36 11.87
C SER A 39 -0.05 0.93 11.19
N ARG A 40 -0.35 2.05 11.83
CA ARG A 40 0.10 3.36 11.34
C ARG A 40 1.24 3.85 12.21
N LEU A 41 2.27 4.35 11.55
CA LEU A 41 3.46 4.87 12.19
C LEU A 41 3.60 6.35 11.82
N LYS A 42 4.47 7.07 12.54
CA LYS A 42 4.71 8.48 12.23
C LYS A 42 5.26 8.67 10.82
N SER A 43 6.10 7.78 10.36
CA SER A 43 6.79 7.91 9.07
C SER A 43 6.19 7.03 7.98
N GLY A 44 5.08 6.33 8.26
CA GLY A 44 4.48 5.47 7.26
C GLY A 44 3.50 4.50 7.87
N CYS A 45 3.47 3.29 7.35
CA CYS A 45 2.58 2.28 7.89
C CYS A 45 3.09 0.88 7.56
N ILE A 46 2.55 -0.09 8.30
CA ILE A 46 2.80 -1.50 8.04
C ILE A 46 1.55 -2.05 7.36
N VAL A 47 1.74 -2.68 6.21
CA VAL A 47 0.63 -3.21 5.43
C VAL A 47 0.81 -4.69 5.20
N SER A 48 -0.30 -5.38 5.02
CA SER A 48 -0.31 -6.78 4.63
C SER A 48 -0.81 -6.87 3.20
N ILE A 49 -0.02 -7.50 2.35
CA ILE A 49 -0.37 -7.69 0.95
C ILE A 49 -0.10 -9.16 0.65
N LYS A 50 -1.14 -9.88 0.21
CA LYS A 50 -1.05 -11.31 -0.03
C LYS A 50 -0.55 -12.01 1.24
N ASP A 51 0.57 -12.70 1.18
CA ASP A 51 1.10 -13.43 2.32
C ASP A 51 2.20 -12.68 3.07
N GLY A 52 2.50 -11.46 2.65
CA GLY A 52 3.60 -10.68 3.22
C GLY A 52 3.15 -9.45 3.97
N ARG A 53 3.98 -9.05 4.91
CA ARG A 53 3.81 -7.79 5.63
C ARG A 53 5.00 -6.90 5.31
N TYR A 54 4.72 -5.64 5.04
CA TYR A 54 5.73 -4.70 4.60
C TYR A 54 5.58 -3.39 5.33
N SER A 55 6.73 -2.81 5.69
CA SER A 55 6.75 -1.46 6.24
C SER A 55 7.05 -0.50 5.10
N ILE A 56 6.16 0.42 4.85
CA ILE A 56 6.32 1.41 3.78
C ILE A 56 6.28 2.79 4.38
N ASP A 57 7.01 3.72 3.76
CA ASP A 57 7.02 5.09 4.27
C ASP A 57 5.76 5.83 3.81
N LYS A 58 5.61 7.04 4.33
CA LYS A 58 4.43 7.84 4.07
C LYS A 58 4.28 8.16 2.58
N ALA A 59 5.37 8.43 1.89
CA ALA A 59 5.33 8.76 0.47
C ALA A 59 4.80 7.58 -0.34
N LEU A 60 5.29 6.38 -0.05
CA LEU A 60 4.81 5.17 -0.72
C LEU A 60 3.36 4.88 -0.38
N ALA A 61 3.01 5.07 0.89
CA ALA A 61 1.62 4.84 1.32
C ALA A 61 0.66 5.75 0.57
N MET A 62 1.05 7.00 0.36
CA MET A 62 0.21 7.96 -0.35
C MET A 62 0.11 7.66 -1.83
N ALA A 63 1.07 6.93 -2.38
CA ALA A 63 1.05 6.56 -3.79
C ALA A 63 0.06 5.44 -4.09
N ILE A 64 -0.33 4.68 -3.07
CA ILE A 64 -1.27 3.59 -3.23
C ILE A 64 -2.69 4.14 -3.08
N VAL A 65 -3.42 4.19 -4.18
CA VAL A 65 -4.79 4.67 -4.19
C VAL A 65 -5.72 3.48 -4.00
N VAL A 66 -6.57 3.55 -3.00
CA VAL A 66 -7.49 2.46 -2.67
C VAL A 66 -8.93 2.89 -2.81
N LYS A 67 -9.79 1.90 -3.02
CA LYS A 67 -11.23 2.15 -3.01
C LYS A 67 -11.73 2.13 -1.57
N ALA A 68 -12.58 3.06 -1.28
CA ALA A 68 -13.20 3.13 0.04
C ALA A 68 -14.22 2.01 0.25
#